data_00588f10dcdf50f7a018ee6d2c3cbff9
#
_entry.id   00588f10dcdf50f7a018ee6d2c3cbff9
#
_cell.length_a   1.000
_cell.length_b   1.000
_cell.length_c   1.000
_cell.angle_alpha   90.00
_cell.angle_beta   90.00
_cell.angle_gamma   90.00
#
_symmetry.space_group_name_H-M   'P 1'
#
loop_
_entity.id
_entity.type
_entity.pdbx_description
1 polymer ?
#
loop_
_entity_poly.entity_id
_entity_poly.type
_entity_poly.pdbx_seq_one_letter_code
_entity_poly.pdbx_strand_id
1 'polypeptide(L)'
;MPSPQKKYTTLVSNTLLFAISNFSSKLLSFFIRPYLSYALDSPDVMGVSSLLQQATNLLIPVVSLGVAYAVIRFGLDKATNKSSVFVNGAATIGLGFVVLLLAMPLVRLIPNAAEYLGFLYLCVLASCMRTLCTQFIRSRMLNRLVAIDGVLTTLSLLLYYLLFLSVLKMGAAGFLLANALADLTSMVFVFIAGGCWRYFKPKAFDKALWKEMLRYCLPMIPASISFWIINASDMFFVQGMCEGYAGRSGNHWVGLLSAGYFLPQIITILGSIFYEAWQLSAVTEETDREAFFSKIFRVYASVLFCCVAGIIMLCQLLMRVFKAEYFDAWTFV
;
A
#
# COMPACT_ATOMS: atom_id res chain seq x y z
N MET A 1 18.27 -36.37 -5.03
CA MET A 1 18.01 -35.27 -4.05
C MET A 1 19.09 -34.22 -4.24
N PRO A 2 18.79 -32.92 -4.34
CA PRO A 2 19.82 -31.90 -4.46
C PRO A 2 20.66 -31.87 -3.17
N SER A 3 21.98 -31.69 -3.31
CA SER A 3 22.90 -31.62 -2.17
C SER A 3 22.50 -30.51 -1.19
N PRO A 4 22.75 -30.66 0.13
CA PRO A 4 22.40 -29.63 1.14
C PRO A 4 22.94 -28.25 0.77
N GLN A 5 24.15 -28.15 0.24
CA GLN A 5 24.77 -26.90 -0.22
C GLN A 5 23.94 -26.20 -1.32
N LYS A 6 23.40 -26.96 -2.29
CA LYS A 6 22.54 -26.37 -3.35
C LYS A 6 21.23 -25.80 -2.81
N LYS A 7 20.66 -26.41 -1.76
CA LYS A 7 19.46 -25.89 -1.07
C LYS A 7 19.72 -24.55 -0.37
N TYR A 8 20.84 -24.45 0.36
CA TYR A 8 21.24 -23.21 1.05
C TYR A 8 21.57 -22.08 0.07
N THR A 9 22.31 -22.38 -1.00
CA THR A 9 22.63 -21.36 -2.03
C THR A 9 21.38 -20.83 -2.72
N THR A 10 20.42 -21.72 -3.02
CA THR A 10 19.13 -21.32 -3.62
C THR A 10 18.27 -20.49 -2.64
N LEU A 11 18.28 -20.86 -1.35
CA LEU A 11 17.56 -20.12 -0.31
C LEU A 11 18.14 -18.70 -0.15
N VAL A 12 19.47 -18.60 0.01
CA VAL A 12 20.17 -17.31 0.14
C VAL A 12 19.96 -16.43 -1.10
N SER A 13 20.10 -17.00 -2.30
CA SER A 13 19.86 -16.26 -3.56
C SER A 13 18.43 -15.76 -3.67
N ASN A 14 17.43 -16.57 -3.29
CA ASN A 14 16.02 -16.16 -3.32
C ASN A 14 15.72 -15.09 -2.27
N THR A 15 16.32 -15.18 -1.08
CA THR A 15 16.15 -14.20 0.00
C THR A 15 16.79 -12.86 -0.39
N LEU A 16 17.99 -12.88 -0.98
CA LEU A 16 18.66 -11.68 -1.49
C LEU A 16 17.88 -11.04 -2.63
N LEU A 17 17.39 -11.81 -3.59
CA LEU A 17 16.54 -11.30 -4.67
C LEU A 17 15.26 -10.64 -4.12
N PHE A 18 14.63 -11.25 -3.14
CA PHE A 18 13.43 -10.71 -2.49
C PHE A 18 13.73 -9.43 -1.71
N ALA A 19 14.84 -9.40 -0.96
CA ALA A 19 15.28 -8.21 -0.23
C ALA A 19 15.63 -7.05 -1.17
N ILE A 20 16.37 -7.31 -2.24
CA ILE A 20 16.73 -6.30 -3.26
C ILE A 20 15.47 -5.75 -3.95
N SER A 21 14.54 -6.61 -4.36
CA SER A 21 13.28 -6.19 -4.99
C SER A 21 12.44 -5.30 -4.08
N ASN A 22 12.27 -5.70 -2.81
CA ASN A 22 11.52 -4.93 -1.84
C ASN A 22 12.19 -3.57 -1.55
N PHE A 23 13.51 -3.56 -1.40
CA PHE A 23 14.27 -2.33 -1.20
C PHE A 23 14.18 -1.39 -2.41
N SER A 24 14.37 -1.92 -3.62
CA SER A 24 14.29 -1.13 -4.86
C SER A 24 12.91 -0.51 -5.05
N SER A 25 11.83 -1.24 -4.77
CA SER A 25 10.46 -0.71 -4.85
C SER A 25 10.20 0.38 -3.81
N LYS A 26 10.68 0.21 -2.57
CA LYS A 26 10.56 1.21 -1.51
C LYS A 26 11.36 2.47 -1.83
N LEU A 27 12.58 2.32 -2.34
CA LEU A 27 13.43 3.43 -2.75
C LEU A 27 12.81 4.21 -3.91
N LEU A 28 12.29 3.52 -4.91
CA LEU A 28 11.61 4.16 -6.04
C LEU A 28 10.35 4.90 -5.59
N SER A 29 9.54 4.28 -4.73
CA SER A 29 8.34 4.90 -4.15
C SER A 29 8.66 6.15 -3.31
N PHE A 30 9.83 6.17 -2.65
CA PHE A 30 10.29 7.33 -1.91
C PHE A 30 10.49 8.55 -2.82
N PHE A 31 11.10 8.39 -3.99
CA PHE A 31 11.32 9.49 -4.93
C PHE A 31 10.06 9.96 -5.67
N ILE A 32 8.99 9.19 -5.65
CA ILE A 32 7.71 9.59 -6.27
C ILE A 32 7.12 10.83 -5.60
N ARG A 33 7.24 10.98 -4.27
CA ARG A 33 6.66 12.15 -3.58
C ARG A 33 7.28 13.50 -3.98
N PRO A 34 8.61 13.70 -3.96
CA PRO A 34 9.21 14.90 -4.52
C PRO A 34 8.81 15.13 -5.98
N TYR A 35 8.81 14.08 -6.81
CA TYR A 35 8.37 14.17 -8.20
C TYR A 35 6.95 14.72 -8.32
N LEU A 36 6.01 14.24 -7.48
CA LEU A 36 4.62 14.72 -7.48
C LEU A 36 4.52 16.23 -7.21
N SER A 37 5.40 16.82 -6.40
CA SER A 37 5.40 18.26 -6.15
C SER A 37 5.72 19.11 -7.38
N TYR A 38 6.45 18.54 -8.34
CA TYR A 38 6.75 19.19 -9.63
C TYR A 38 5.71 18.85 -10.70
N ALA A 39 5.10 17.67 -10.62
CA ALA A 39 4.16 17.16 -11.62
C ALA A 39 2.72 17.63 -11.39
N LEU A 40 2.35 17.94 -10.15
CA LEU A 40 1.07 18.54 -9.79
C LEU A 40 1.20 20.07 -9.77
N ASP A 41 0.20 20.76 -10.30
CA ASP A 41 0.29 22.21 -10.54
C ASP A 41 0.39 23.03 -9.24
N SER A 42 -0.20 22.55 -8.15
CA SER A 42 -0.25 23.27 -6.88
C SER A 42 -0.38 22.34 -5.65
N PRO A 43 -0.09 22.85 -4.44
CA PRO A 43 -0.38 22.13 -3.19
C PRO A 43 -1.85 21.72 -3.04
N ASP A 44 -2.79 22.51 -3.55
CA ASP A 44 -4.22 22.18 -3.51
C ASP A 44 -4.52 20.89 -4.26
N VAL A 45 -3.98 20.72 -5.48
CA VAL A 45 -4.16 19.50 -6.28
C VAL A 45 -3.50 18.29 -5.60
N MET A 46 -2.35 18.50 -4.97
CA MET A 46 -1.69 17.44 -4.19
C MET A 46 -2.52 17.05 -2.95
N GLY A 47 -3.14 18.03 -2.28
CA GLY A 47 -4.04 17.80 -1.15
C GLY A 47 -5.27 16.99 -1.55
N VAL A 48 -5.95 17.38 -2.62
CA VAL A 48 -7.08 16.62 -3.19
C VAL A 48 -6.65 15.19 -3.54
N SER A 49 -5.52 15.02 -4.23
CA SER A 49 -5.00 13.69 -4.61
C SER A 49 -4.72 12.83 -3.38
N SER A 50 -4.14 13.41 -2.33
CA SER A 50 -3.83 12.71 -1.08
C SER A 50 -5.09 12.31 -0.32
N LEU A 51 -6.09 13.18 -0.19
CA LEU A 51 -7.37 12.86 0.44
C LEU A 51 -8.10 11.74 -0.29
N LEU A 52 -8.15 11.78 -1.62
CA LEU A 52 -8.76 10.73 -2.44
C LEU A 52 -8.02 9.40 -2.34
N GLN A 53 -6.67 9.43 -2.22
CA GLN A 53 -5.89 8.23 -1.96
C GLN A 53 -6.22 7.64 -0.58
N GLN A 54 -6.36 8.47 0.45
CA GLN A 54 -6.75 7.97 1.78
C GLN A 54 -8.20 7.45 1.80
N ALA A 55 -9.11 8.10 1.07
CA ALA A 55 -10.46 7.57 0.87
C ALA A 55 -10.42 6.19 0.19
N THR A 56 -9.60 6.01 -0.85
CA THR A 56 -9.38 4.70 -1.50
C THR A 56 -8.88 3.66 -0.50
N ASN A 57 -7.88 4.02 0.31
CA ASN A 57 -7.30 3.13 1.34
C ASN A 57 -8.32 2.70 2.40
N LEU A 58 -9.27 3.56 2.76
CA LEU A 58 -10.39 3.22 3.65
C LEU A 58 -11.39 2.26 3.00
N LEU A 59 -11.72 2.51 1.74
CA LEU A 59 -12.74 1.73 1.02
C LEU A 59 -12.27 0.33 0.68
N ILE A 60 -10.97 0.10 0.45
CA ILE A 60 -10.41 -1.22 0.14
C ILE A 60 -10.75 -2.28 1.19
N PRO A 61 -10.47 -2.14 2.50
CA PRO A 61 -10.82 -3.13 3.50
C PRO A 61 -12.34 -3.30 3.67
N VAL A 62 -13.12 -2.23 3.45
CA VAL A 62 -14.58 -2.28 3.53
C VAL A 62 -15.15 -3.09 2.35
N VAL A 63 -14.72 -2.83 1.13
CA VAL A 63 -15.19 -3.53 -0.09
C VAL A 63 -14.71 -4.98 -0.12
N SER A 64 -13.44 -5.21 0.21
CA SER A 64 -12.87 -6.56 0.20
C SER A 64 -13.25 -7.39 1.43
N LEU A 65 -13.86 -6.79 2.47
CA LEU A 65 -14.09 -7.41 3.78
C LEU A 65 -12.83 -8.10 4.33
N GLY A 66 -11.65 -7.60 3.97
CA GLY A 66 -10.38 -8.18 4.37
C GLY A 66 -10.11 -9.59 3.81
N VAL A 67 -10.82 -10.02 2.74
CA VAL A 67 -10.74 -11.38 2.18
C VAL A 67 -9.33 -11.79 1.77
N ALA A 68 -8.45 -10.83 1.52
CA ALA A 68 -7.03 -11.06 1.24
C ALA A 68 -6.32 -11.90 2.31
N TYR A 69 -6.66 -11.68 3.59
CA TYR A 69 -6.11 -12.47 4.72
C TYR A 69 -6.61 -13.92 4.70
N ALA A 70 -7.88 -14.14 4.37
CA ALA A 70 -8.42 -15.49 4.22
C ALA A 70 -7.80 -16.20 3.02
N VAL A 71 -7.61 -15.52 1.89
CA VAL A 71 -7.00 -16.11 0.70
C VAL A 71 -5.59 -16.65 0.99
N ILE A 72 -4.77 -15.94 1.77
CA ILE A 72 -3.47 -16.48 2.21
C ILE A 72 -3.67 -17.70 3.10
N ARG A 73 -4.47 -17.57 4.16
CA ARG A 73 -4.65 -18.64 5.15
C ARG A 73 -5.17 -19.93 4.54
N PHE A 74 -6.32 -19.87 3.87
CA PHE A 74 -6.97 -21.03 3.27
C PHE A 74 -6.28 -21.46 1.96
N GLY A 75 -5.59 -20.52 1.30
CA GLY A 75 -4.78 -20.81 0.14
C GLY A 75 -3.48 -21.57 0.46
N LEU A 76 -2.91 -21.48 1.66
CA LEU A 76 -1.77 -22.26 2.11
C LEU A 76 -2.18 -23.67 2.55
N ASP A 77 -3.41 -23.87 3.02
CA ASP A 77 -3.91 -25.17 3.45
C ASP A 77 -3.96 -26.14 2.26
N LYS A 78 -3.29 -27.29 2.38
CA LYS A 78 -3.22 -28.30 1.33
C LYS A 78 -4.55 -29.03 1.11
N ALA A 79 -5.40 -29.09 2.12
CA ALA A 79 -6.70 -29.75 2.07
C ALA A 79 -7.75 -28.91 1.31
N THR A 80 -7.57 -27.60 1.27
CA THR A 80 -8.54 -26.68 0.69
C THR A 80 -8.39 -26.56 -0.82
N ASN A 81 -9.51 -26.59 -1.57
CA ASN A 81 -9.54 -26.42 -3.02
C ASN A 81 -9.15 -24.97 -3.40
N LYS A 82 -8.03 -24.80 -4.07
CA LYS A 82 -7.51 -23.49 -4.47
C LYS A 82 -8.46 -22.70 -5.39
N SER A 83 -9.21 -23.41 -6.27
CA SER A 83 -10.21 -22.76 -7.12
C SER A 83 -11.34 -22.15 -6.28
N SER A 84 -11.81 -22.89 -5.26
CA SER A 84 -12.86 -22.39 -4.36
C SER A 84 -12.39 -21.18 -3.57
N VAL A 85 -11.13 -21.17 -3.07
CA VAL A 85 -10.55 -20.02 -2.36
C VAL A 85 -10.52 -18.79 -3.25
N PHE A 86 -10.05 -18.93 -4.50
CA PHE A 86 -9.95 -17.81 -5.43
C PHE A 86 -11.31 -17.26 -5.84
N VAL A 87 -12.25 -18.14 -6.18
CA VAL A 87 -13.61 -17.75 -6.61
C VAL A 87 -14.40 -17.11 -5.46
N ASN A 88 -14.31 -17.66 -4.25
CA ASN A 88 -14.94 -17.09 -3.06
C ASN A 88 -14.37 -15.69 -2.74
N GLY A 89 -13.06 -15.51 -2.89
CA GLY A 89 -12.42 -14.20 -2.77
C GLY A 89 -12.94 -13.19 -3.79
N ALA A 90 -13.00 -13.59 -5.06
CA ALA A 90 -13.53 -12.76 -6.14
C ALA A 90 -15.02 -12.42 -5.95
N ALA A 91 -15.83 -13.39 -5.51
CA ALA A 91 -17.23 -13.18 -5.19
C ALA A 91 -17.45 -12.19 -4.04
N THR A 92 -16.60 -12.26 -3.00
CA THR A 92 -16.63 -11.30 -1.88
C THR A 92 -16.36 -9.89 -2.35
N ILE A 93 -15.31 -9.68 -3.16
CA ILE A 93 -14.98 -8.36 -3.72
C ILE A 93 -16.09 -7.87 -4.64
N GLY A 94 -16.64 -8.74 -5.49
CA GLY A 94 -17.75 -8.38 -6.37
C GLY A 94 -18.99 -7.93 -5.59
N LEU A 95 -19.37 -8.66 -4.54
CA LEU A 95 -20.47 -8.29 -3.66
C LEU A 95 -20.20 -6.97 -2.93
N GLY A 96 -19.01 -6.81 -2.35
CA GLY A 96 -18.62 -5.57 -1.67
C GLY A 96 -18.59 -4.37 -2.62
N PHE A 97 -18.20 -4.56 -3.87
CA PHE A 97 -18.24 -3.51 -4.88
C PHE A 97 -19.67 -3.11 -5.27
N VAL A 98 -20.59 -4.08 -5.38
CA VAL A 98 -22.02 -3.77 -5.55
C VAL A 98 -22.57 -2.97 -4.39
N VAL A 99 -22.21 -3.34 -3.14
CA VAL A 99 -22.58 -2.57 -1.94
C VAL A 99 -22.00 -1.16 -1.99
N LEU A 100 -20.74 -1.00 -2.43
CA LEU A 100 -20.11 0.32 -2.60
C LEU A 100 -20.86 1.18 -3.63
N LEU A 101 -21.32 0.59 -4.74
CA LEU A 101 -22.14 1.30 -5.74
C LEU A 101 -23.46 1.79 -5.15
N LEU A 102 -24.12 0.96 -4.34
CA LEU A 102 -25.34 1.34 -3.63
C LEU A 102 -25.08 2.41 -2.55
N ALA A 103 -23.91 2.39 -1.93
CA ALA A 103 -23.47 3.37 -0.94
C ALA A 103 -22.94 4.69 -1.56
N MET A 104 -23.11 4.91 -2.86
CA MET A 104 -22.68 6.12 -3.57
C MET A 104 -23.03 7.43 -2.85
N PRO A 105 -24.25 7.63 -2.28
CA PRO A 105 -24.58 8.84 -1.56
C PRO A 105 -23.65 9.12 -0.37
N LEU A 106 -23.24 8.06 0.34
CA LEU A 106 -22.31 8.16 1.48
C LEU A 106 -20.89 8.49 1.03
N VAL A 107 -20.43 7.90 -0.09
CA VAL A 107 -19.09 8.19 -0.63
C VAL A 107 -18.97 9.64 -1.07
N ARG A 108 -20.04 10.26 -1.56
CA ARG A 108 -20.09 11.69 -1.94
C ARG A 108 -19.90 12.64 -0.76
N LEU A 109 -20.07 12.19 0.49
CA LEU A 109 -19.80 13.01 1.68
C LEU A 109 -18.30 13.15 1.96
N ILE A 110 -17.47 12.31 1.37
CA ILE A 110 -16.01 12.42 1.49
C ILE A 110 -15.56 13.67 0.72
N PRO A 111 -14.74 14.55 1.31
CA PRO A 111 -14.25 15.75 0.65
C PRO A 111 -13.64 15.43 -0.73
N ASN A 112 -14.02 16.22 -1.74
CA ASN A 112 -13.60 16.10 -3.14
C ASN A 112 -14.03 14.80 -3.87
N ALA A 113 -14.60 13.79 -3.18
CA ALA A 113 -14.93 12.51 -3.81
C ALA A 113 -16.02 12.60 -4.88
N ALA A 114 -16.96 13.54 -4.75
CA ALA A 114 -18.08 13.69 -5.67
C ALA A 114 -17.63 13.97 -7.12
N GLU A 115 -16.58 14.78 -7.29
CA GLU A 115 -16.01 15.16 -8.58
C GLU A 115 -15.23 14.00 -9.23
N TYR A 116 -14.54 13.19 -8.41
CA TYR A 116 -13.64 12.12 -8.88
C TYR A 116 -14.21 10.71 -8.68
N LEU A 117 -15.52 10.58 -8.47
CA LEU A 117 -16.18 9.34 -8.03
C LEU A 117 -15.87 8.14 -8.94
N GLY A 118 -15.91 8.32 -10.26
CA GLY A 118 -15.61 7.26 -11.23
C GLY A 118 -14.17 6.74 -11.13
N PHE A 119 -13.23 7.66 -10.98
CA PHE A 119 -11.80 7.30 -10.82
C PHE A 119 -11.56 6.62 -9.46
N LEU A 120 -12.19 7.12 -8.39
CA LEU A 120 -12.11 6.52 -7.06
C LEU A 120 -12.63 5.07 -7.06
N TYR A 121 -13.77 4.81 -7.68
CA TYR A 121 -14.33 3.45 -7.79
C TYR A 121 -13.43 2.54 -8.62
N LEU A 122 -12.87 3.04 -9.71
CA LEU A 122 -11.91 2.30 -10.51
C LEU A 122 -10.66 1.93 -9.68
N CYS A 123 -10.12 2.88 -8.89
CA CYS A 123 -9.00 2.62 -7.99
C CYS A 123 -9.33 1.52 -6.97
N VAL A 124 -10.47 1.63 -6.28
CA VAL A 124 -10.88 0.64 -5.27
C VAL A 124 -11.01 -0.75 -5.88
N LEU A 125 -11.69 -0.87 -7.02
CA LEU A 125 -11.87 -2.15 -7.69
C LEU A 125 -10.53 -2.74 -8.15
N ALA A 126 -9.70 -1.93 -8.82
CA ALA A 126 -8.38 -2.35 -9.29
C ALA A 126 -7.49 -2.83 -8.16
N SER A 127 -7.41 -2.07 -7.06
CA SER A 127 -6.61 -2.41 -5.88
C SER A 127 -7.12 -3.67 -5.17
N CYS A 128 -8.43 -3.84 -5.04
CA CYS A 128 -9.01 -5.05 -4.46
C CYS A 128 -8.68 -6.30 -5.30
N MET A 129 -8.86 -6.22 -6.62
CA MET A 129 -8.59 -7.33 -7.54
C MET A 129 -7.10 -7.66 -7.62
N ARG A 130 -6.23 -6.64 -7.68
CA ARG A 130 -4.78 -6.82 -7.58
C ARG A 130 -4.41 -7.54 -6.30
N THR A 131 -4.91 -7.06 -5.16
CA THR A 131 -4.62 -7.64 -3.84
C THR A 131 -5.04 -9.10 -3.79
N LEU A 132 -6.22 -9.45 -4.31
CA LEU A 132 -6.68 -10.84 -4.41
C LEU A 132 -5.68 -11.71 -5.18
N CYS A 133 -5.29 -11.29 -6.40
CA CYS A 133 -4.37 -12.04 -7.24
C CYS A 133 -2.99 -12.19 -6.59
N THR A 134 -2.45 -11.12 -6.02
CA THR A 134 -1.14 -11.11 -5.36
C THR A 134 -1.13 -12.01 -4.13
N GLN A 135 -2.17 -11.96 -3.28
CA GLN A 135 -2.25 -12.83 -2.12
C GLN A 135 -2.47 -14.30 -2.51
N PHE A 136 -3.19 -14.54 -3.60
CA PHE A 136 -3.37 -15.89 -4.12
C PHE A 136 -2.05 -16.51 -4.63
N ILE A 137 -1.24 -15.79 -5.41
CA ILE A 137 0.07 -16.30 -5.84
C ILE A 137 1.04 -16.46 -4.65
N ARG A 138 0.93 -15.60 -3.64
CA ARG A 138 1.68 -15.69 -2.38
C ARG A 138 1.31 -16.95 -1.61
N SER A 139 0.02 -17.30 -1.53
CA SER A 139 -0.44 -18.55 -0.91
C SER A 139 0.03 -19.80 -1.66
N ARG A 140 0.39 -19.67 -2.92
CA ARG A 140 1.02 -20.72 -3.74
C ARG A 140 2.54 -20.72 -3.68
N MET A 141 3.14 -19.92 -2.79
CA MET A 141 4.59 -19.81 -2.59
C MET A 141 5.36 -19.36 -3.84
N LEU A 142 4.72 -18.60 -4.74
CA LEU A 142 5.35 -18.05 -5.95
C LEU A 142 6.08 -16.73 -5.63
N ASN A 143 6.97 -16.74 -4.66
CA ASN A 143 7.63 -15.56 -4.11
C ASN A 143 8.42 -14.75 -5.14
N ARG A 144 9.02 -15.40 -6.14
CA ARG A 144 9.72 -14.71 -7.24
C ARG A 144 8.77 -13.86 -8.06
N LEU A 145 7.57 -14.37 -8.35
CA LEU A 145 6.55 -13.64 -9.11
C LEU A 145 6.04 -12.44 -8.32
N VAL A 146 5.87 -12.59 -7.00
CA VAL A 146 5.49 -11.48 -6.10
C VAL A 146 6.56 -10.37 -6.11
N ALA A 147 7.84 -10.74 -6.09
CA ALA A 147 8.93 -9.77 -6.15
C ALA A 147 8.96 -9.01 -7.50
N ILE A 148 8.79 -9.72 -8.62
CA ILE A 148 8.72 -9.12 -9.96
C ILE A 148 7.52 -8.19 -10.07
N ASP A 149 6.34 -8.61 -9.54
CA ASP A 149 5.13 -7.80 -9.51
C ASP A 149 5.33 -6.47 -8.75
N GLY A 150 6.01 -6.51 -7.60
CA GLY A 150 6.31 -5.30 -6.84
C GLY A 150 7.12 -4.26 -7.64
N VAL A 151 8.14 -4.70 -8.36
CA VAL A 151 8.94 -3.84 -9.24
C VAL A 151 8.11 -3.34 -10.43
N LEU A 152 7.40 -4.25 -11.09
CA LEU A 152 6.54 -3.92 -12.24
C LEU A 152 5.50 -2.86 -11.87
N THR A 153 4.83 -3.03 -10.74
CA THR A 153 3.81 -2.08 -10.27
C THR A 153 4.40 -0.70 -10.06
N THR A 154 5.55 -0.60 -9.40
CA THR A 154 6.17 0.69 -9.10
C THR A 154 6.67 1.37 -10.36
N LEU A 155 7.25 0.63 -11.30
CA LEU A 155 7.67 1.16 -12.60
C LEU A 155 6.46 1.60 -13.44
N SER A 156 5.42 0.79 -13.50
CA SER A 156 4.17 1.14 -14.19
C SER A 156 3.54 2.40 -13.62
N LEU A 157 3.50 2.52 -12.29
CA LEU A 157 2.99 3.72 -11.61
C LEU A 157 3.78 4.97 -12.00
N LEU A 158 5.12 4.88 -11.99
CA LEU A 158 5.98 5.99 -12.40
C LEU A 158 5.73 6.39 -13.85
N LEU A 159 5.62 5.42 -14.77
CA LEU A 159 5.34 5.68 -16.19
C LEU A 159 3.96 6.33 -16.38
N TYR A 160 2.94 5.86 -15.67
CA TYR A 160 1.61 6.46 -15.72
C TYR A 160 1.58 7.87 -15.11
N TYR A 161 2.34 8.11 -14.03
CA TYR A 161 2.47 9.47 -13.50
C TYR A 161 3.16 10.40 -14.50
N LEU A 162 4.23 9.96 -15.15
CA LEU A 162 4.88 10.75 -16.23
C LEU A 162 3.88 11.07 -17.35
N LEU A 163 3.08 10.10 -17.77
CA LEU A 163 2.10 10.29 -18.84
C LEU A 163 0.96 11.22 -18.42
N PHE A 164 0.25 10.90 -17.31
CA PHE A 164 -0.98 11.60 -16.95
C PHE A 164 -0.74 12.94 -16.23
N LEU A 165 0.33 13.06 -15.47
CA LEU A 165 0.61 14.30 -14.73
C LEU A 165 1.52 15.24 -15.50
N SER A 166 2.64 14.76 -16.08
CA SER A 166 3.60 15.64 -16.76
C SER A 166 3.20 15.95 -18.20
N VAL A 167 2.72 14.95 -18.97
CA VAL A 167 2.39 15.13 -20.39
C VAL A 167 0.95 15.63 -20.54
N LEU A 168 -0.04 14.90 -19.97
CA LEU A 168 -1.46 15.21 -20.14
C LEU A 168 -1.99 16.22 -19.11
N LYS A 169 -1.25 16.51 -18.05
CA LYS A 169 -1.59 17.49 -17.00
C LYS A 169 -3.00 17.33 -16.41
N MET A 170 -3.41 16.09 -16.16
CA MET A 170 -4.76 15.75 -15.68
C MET A 170 -4.98 16.02 -14.18
N GLY A 171 -3.98 16.52 -13.44
CA GLY A 171 -4.11 16.83 -12.02
C GLY A 171 -4.53 15.62 -11.16
N ALA A 172 -5.49 15.83 -10.24
CA ALA A 172 -5.95 14.76 -9.33
C ALA A 172 -6.62 13.58 -10.05
N ALA A 173 -7.33 13.82 -11.17
CA ALA A 173 -7.88 12.74 -12.00
C ALA A 173 -6.77 11.86 -12.58
N GLY A 174 -5.70 12.47 -13.10
CA GLY A 174 -4.52 11.77 -13.60
C GLY A 174 -3.81 10.97 -12.53
N PHE A 175 -3.73 11.51 -11.31
CA PHE A 175 -3.17 10.79 -10.17
C PHE A 175 -3.94 9.51 -9.86
N LEU A 176 -5.27 9.58 -9.74
CA LEU A 176 -6.11 8.41 -9.48
C LEU A 176 -6.06 7.41 -10.64
N LEU A 177 -6.14 7.90 -11.88
CA LEU A 177 -6.09 7.04 -13.06
C LEU A 177 -4.76 6.29 -13.16
N ALA A 178 -3.64 6.96 -12.86
CA ALA A 178 -2.32 6.32 -12.82
C ALA A 178 -2.25 5.19 -11.79
N ASN A 179 -2.77 5.41 -10.58
CA ASN A 179 -2.85 4.38 -9.53
C ASN A 179 -3.71 3.20 -9.97
N ALA A 180 -4.91 3.47 -10.50
CA ALA A 180 -5.81 2.43 -10.98
C ALA A 180 -5.19 1.58 -12.10
N LEU A 181 -4.55 2.22 -13.08
CA LEU A 181 -3.91 1.52 -14.20
C LEU A 181 -2.66 0.75 -13.77
N ALA A 182 -1.88 1.26 -12.82
CA ALA A 182 -0.75 0.53 -12.25
C ALA A 182 -1.23 -0.76 -11.56
N ASP A 183 -2.30 -0.66 -10.76
CA ASP A 183 -2.90 -1.80 -10.09
C ASP A 183 -3.52 -2.79 -11.10
N LEU A 184 -4.17 -2.31 -12.16
CA LEU A 184 -4.70 -3.16 -13.23
C LEU A 184 -3.58 -3.86 -14.01
N THR A 185 -2.50 -3.15 -14.33
CA THR A 185 -1.33 -3.74 -15.01
C THR A 185 -0.72 -4.87 -14.18
N SER A 186 -0.53 -4.64 -12.88
CA SER A 186 -0.07 -5.64 -11.93
C SER A 186 -1.05 -6.82 -11.85
N MET A 187 -2.34 -6.54 -11.70
CA MET A 187 -3.37 -7.58 -11.66
C MET A 187 -3.35 -8.47 -12.92
N VAL A 188 -3.30 -7.88 -14.11
CA VAL A 188 -3.26 -8.62 -15.38
C VAL A 188 -1.99 -9.45 -15.47
N PHE A 189 -0.84 -8.88 -15.14
CA PHE A 189 0.42 -9.59 -15.12
C PHE A 189 0.38 -10.81 -14.16
N VAL A 190 -0.04 -10.60 -12.92
CA VAL A 190 -0.14 -11.68 -11.92
C VAL A 190 -1.19 -12.73 -12.32
N PHE A 191 -2.31 -12.29 -12.90
CA PHE A 191 -3.38 -13.18 -13.34
C PHE A 191 -2.91 -14.13 -14.45
N ILE A 192 -2.14 -13.62 -15.41
CA ILE A 192 -1.59 -14.40 -16.53
C ILE A 192 -0.36 -15.20 -16.07
N ALA A 193 0.68 -14.55 -15.59
CA ALA A 193 1.96 -15.19 -15.22
C ALA A 193 1.82 -16.14 -14.03
N GLY A 194 0.95 -15.82 -13.06
CA GLY A 194 0.61 -16.68 -11.93
C GLY A 194 -0.36 -17.81 -12.29
N GLY A 195 -0.92 -17.83 -13.50
CA GLY A 195 -1.90 -18.82 -13.94
C GLY A 195 -3.19 -18.79 -13.12
N CYS A 196 -3.58 -17.62 -12.59
CA CYS A 196 -4.79 -17.46 -11.77
C CYS A 196 -6.06 -17.77 -12.58
N TRP A 197 -6.03 -17.52 -13.89
CA TRP A 197 -7.12 -17.84 -14.81
C TRP A 197 -7.55 -19.32 -14.77
N ARG A 198 -6.62 -20.26 -14.46
CA ARG A 198 -6.93 -21.70 -14.32
C ARG A 198 -7.78 -22.01 -13.12
N TYR A 199 -7.74 -21.13 -12.10
CA TYR A 199 -8.47 -21.27 -10.84
C TYR A 199 -9.77 -20.47 -10.81
N PHE A 200 -9.95 -19.55 -11.75
CA PHE A 200 -11.19 -18.79 -11.89
C PHE A 200 -12.26 -19.65 -12.57
N LYS A 201 -12.89 -20.52 -11.79
CA LYS A 201 -13.95 -21.42 -12.21
C LYS A 201 -15.23 -21.08 -11.42
N PRO A 202 -16.21 -20.34 -11.98
CA PRO A 202 -17.41 -19.94 -11.23
C PRO A 202 -18.15 -21.10 -10.55
N LYS A 203 -18.11 -22.29 -11.16
CA LYS A 203 -18.71 -23.53 -10.58
C LYS A 203 -17.98 -24.03 -9.33
N ALA A 204 -16.79 -23.53 -9.02
CA ALA A 204 -16.04 -23.89 -7.82
C ALA A 204 -16.41 -23.05 -6.58
N PHE A 205 -17.45 -22.20 -6.69
CA PHE A 205 -17.97 -21.48 -5.53
C PHE A 205 -18.45 -22.46 -4.45
N ASP A 206 -17.91 -22.31 -3.25
CA ASP A 206 -18.24 -23.14 -2.09
C ASP A 206 -18.76 -22.26 -0.95
N LYS A 207 -20.05 -22.35 -0.69
CA LYS A 207 -20.74 -21.53 0.31
C LYS A 207 -20.25 -21.83 1.74
N ALA A 208 -19.89 -23.08 2.05
CA ALA A 208 -19.40 -23.44 3.37
C ALA A 208 -18.03 -22.81 3.63
N LEU A 209 -17.09 -22.98 2.69
CA LEU A 209 -15.78 -22.35 2.73
C LEU A 209 -15.89 -20.82 2.72
N TRP A 210 -16.82 -20.24 1.92
CA TRP A 210 -17.03 -18.79 1.89
C TRP A 210 -17.43 -18.22 3.24
N LYS A 211 -18.37 -18.89 3.93
CA LYS A 211 -18.78 -18.49 5.28
C LYS A 211 -17.62 -18.55 6.28
N GLU A 212 -16.79 -19.57 6.18
CA GLU A 212 -15.61 -19.74 7.03
C GLU A 212 -14.56 -18.64 6.75
N MET A 213 -14.29 -18.34 5.49
CA MET A 213 -13.41 -17.25 5.08
C MET A 213 -13.90 -15.90 5.62
N LEU A 214 -15.20 -15.60 5.49
CA LEU A 214 -15.78 -14.37 6.03
C LEU A 214 -15.69 -14.31 7.55
N ARG A 215 -16.01 -15.39 8.25
CA ARG A 215 -15.89 -15.46 9.71
C ARG A 215 -14.46 -15.19 10.20
N TYR A 216 -13.47 -15.60 9.40
CA TYR A 216 -12.07 -15.33 9.69
C TYR A 216 -11.68 -13.86 9.47
N CYS A 217 -12.22 -13.23 8.42
CA CYS A 217 -11.85 -11.86 8.03
C CYS A 217 -12.60 -10.78 8.81
N LEU A 218 -13.87 -11.00 9.13
CA LEU A 218 -14.72 -9.98 9.78
C LEU A 218 -14.07 -9.35 11.04
N PRO A 219 -13.43 -10.10 11.95
CA PRO A 219 -12.75 -9.51 13.11
C PRO A 219 -11.54 -8.62 12.75
N MET A 220 -10.99 -8.75 11.54
CA MET A 220 -9.83 -7.95 11.09
C MET A 220 -10.22 -6.60 10.51
N ILE A 221 -11.50 -6.42 10.12
CA ILE A 221 -11.97 -5.14 9.54
C ILE A 221 -11.84 -3.98 10.55
N PRO A 222 -12.31 -4.08 11.79
CA PRO A 222 -12.14 -3.03 12.78
C PRO A 222 -10.68 -2.64 12.99
N ALA A 223 -9.76 -3.62 13.03
CA ALA A 223 -8.33 -3.36 13.14
C ALA A 223 -7.79 -2.57 11.92
N SER A 224 -8.20 -2.93 10.71
CA SER A 224 -7.80 -2.21 9.49
C SER A 224 -8.35 -0.78 9.46
N ILE A 225 -9.58 -0.58 9.89
CA ILE A 225 -10.20 0.76 9.98
C ILE A 225 -9.50 1.59 11.05
N SER A 226 -9.22 1.01 12.24
CA SER A 226 -8.49 1.70 13.31
C SER A 226 -7.09 2.12 12.86
N PHE A 227 -6.39 1.24 12.14
CA PHE A 227 -5.08 1.56 11.56
C PHE A 227 -5.18 2.71 10.55
N TRP A 228 -6.23 2.72 9.71
CA TRP A 228 -6.47 3.83 8.79
C TRP A 228 -6.76 5.14 9.54
N ILE A 229 -7.60 5.12 10.59
CA ILE A 229 -7.91 6.30 11.41
C ILE A 229 -6.59 6.90 11.96
N ILE A 230 -5.71 6.08 12.53
CA ILE A 230 -4.44 6.53 13.10
C ILE A 230 -3.53 7.18 12.04
N ASN A 231 -3.55 6.69 10.79
CA ASN A 231 -2.60 7.12 9.76
C ASN A 231 -3.14 8.18 8.79
N ALA A 232 -4.44 8.44 8.80
CA ALA A 232 -5.05 9.26 7.75
C ALA A 232 -6.07 10.30 8.24
N SER A 233 -6.58 10.17 9.47
CA SER A 233 -7.63 11.07 9.97
C SER A 233 -7.18 12.52 10.06
N ASP A 234 -5.92 12.76 10.39
CA ASP A 234 -5.32 14.08 10.48
C ASP A 234 -5.45 14.89 9.17
N MET A 235 -5.30 14.26 8.01
CA MET A 235 -5.51 14.93 6.72
C MET A 235 -6.93 15.47 6.56
N PHE A 236 -7.94 14.70 7.00
CA PHE A 236 -9.35 15.12 6.94
C PHE A 236 -9.65 16.22 7.95
N PHE A 237 -9.06 16.16 9.16
CA PHE A 237 -9.17 17.23 10.14
C PHE A 237 -8.52 18.53 9.63
N VAL A 238 -7.30 18.45 9.11
CA VAL A 238 -6.61 19.62 8.54
C VAL A 238 -7.41 20.24 7.40
N GLN A 239 -7.96 19.41 6.50
CA GLN A 239 -8.79 19.89 5.40
C GLN A 239 -9.99 20.71 5.91
N GLY A 240 -10.72 20.22 6.91
CA GLY A 240 -11.91 20.90 7.43
C GLY A 240 -11.60 22.10 8.34
N MET A 241 -10.57 21.97 9.21
CA MET A 241 -10.25 23.01 10.21
C MET A 241 -9.44 24.17 9.64
N CYS A 242 -8.65 23.94 8.59
CA CYS A 242 -7.81 24.97 7.98
C CYS A 242 -8.46 25.61 6.75
N GLU A 243 -9.74 25.35 6.49
CA GLU A 243 -10.46 26.01 5.39
C GLU A 243 -10.56 27.51 5.63
N GLY A 244 -10.05 28.32 4.68
CA GLY A 244 -9.97 29.77 4.80
C GLY A 244 -8.81 30.31 5.67
N TYR A 245 -8.06 29.45 6.35
CA TYR A 245 -6.91 29.88 7.15
C TYR A 245 -5.84 30.51 6.26
N ALA A 246 -5.35 31.69 6.64
CA ALA A 246 -4.41 32.52 5.86
C ALA A 246 -4.86 32.77 4.39
N GLY A 247 -6.18 32.76 4.13
CA GLY A 247 -6.76 32.98 2.79
C GLY A 247 -6.53 31.82 1.81
N ARG A 248 -6.22 30.62 2.32
CA ARG A 248 -5.97 29.41 1.52
C ARG A 248 -7.03 28.33 1.80
N SER A 249 -7.21 27.41 0.86
CA SER A 249 -8.12 26.28 1.03
C SER A 249 -7.57 25.23 2.02
N GLY A 250 -8.44 24.44 2.63
CA GLY A 250 -8.02 23.29 3.43
C GLY A 250 -7.22 22.28 2.63
N ASN A 251 -7.51 22.11 1.33
CA ASN A 251 -6.74 21.24 0.44
C ASN A 251 -5.28 21.69 0.30
N HIS A 252 -5.01 22.99 0.30
CA HIS A 252 -3.65 23.52 0.30
C HIS A 252 -2.84 23.02 1.50
N TRP A 253 -3.42 23.10 2.70
CA TRP A 253 -2.76 22.65 3.92
C TRP A 253 -2.55 21.14 3.96
N VAL A 254 -3.51 20.37 3.44
CA VAL A 254 -3.33 18.90 3.27
C VAL A 254 -2.20 18.60 2.28
N GLY A 255 -2.05 19.38 1.23
CA GLY A 255 -0.95 19.23 0.27
C GLY A 255 0.42 19.45 0.93
N LEU A 256 0.55 20.48 1.76
CA LEU A 256 1.76 20.73 2.55
C LEU A 256 2.01 19.63 3.57
N LEU A 257 0.99 19.20 4.32
CA LEU A 257 1.08 18.08 5.26
C LEU A 257 1.52 16.79 4.56
N SER A 258 0.93 16.50 3.40
CA SER A 258 1.29 15.33 2.60
C SER A 258 2.75 15.37 2.10
N ALA A 259 3.26 16.56 1.75
CA ALA A 259 4.68 16.74 1.42
C ALA A 259 5.57 16.56 2.66
N GLY A 260 5.16 17.09 3.82
CA GLY A 260 5.87 16.94 5.09
C GLY A 260 6.08 15.48 5.50
N TYR A 261 5.09 14.61 5.25
CA TYR A 261 5.21 13.16 5.53
C TYR A 261 6.30 12.43 4.75
N PHE A 262 6.92 13.09 3.76
CA PHE A 262 8.05 12.52 3.05
C PHE A 262 9.23 12.19 3.97
N LEU A 263 9.58 13.10 4.89
CA LEU A 263 10.74 12.92 5.77
C LEU A 263 10.52 11.81 6.83
N PRO A 264 9.39 11.77 7.55
CA PRO A 264 9.07 10.65 8.45
C PRO A 264 9.01 9.28 7.74
N GLN A 265 8.69 9.25 6.45
CA GLN A 265 8.70 8.01 5.67
C GLN A 265 10.08 7.33 5.64
N ILE A 266 11.18 8.06 5.76
CA ILE A 266 12.54 7.51 5.89
C ILE A 266 12.62 6.58 7.09
N ILE A 267 12.08 7.02 8.23
CA ILE A 267 12.05 6.22 9.47
C ILE A 267 11.23 4.95 9.28
N THR A 268 10.09 5.07 8.60
CA THR A 268 9.21 3.91 8.29
C THR A 268 9.93 2.88 7.40
N ILE A 269 10.69 3.34 6.40
CA ILE A 269 11.48 2.47 5.53
C ILE A 269 12.57 1.75 6.33
N LEU A 270 13.34 2.49 7.14
CA LEU A 270 14.39 1.92 8.00
C LEU A 270 13.81 0.90 8.98
N GLY A 271 12.69 1.26 9.64
CA GLY A 271 11.97 0.36 10.54
C GLY A 271 11.51 -0.92 9.86
N SER A 272 10.98 -0.83 8.64
CA SER A 272 10.52 -2.00 7.88
C SER A 272 11.67 -2.93 7.48
N ILE A 273 12.82 -2.38 7.08
CA ILE A 273 14.03 -3.16 6.74
C ILE A 273 14.52 -3.89 7.98
N PHE A 274 14.61 -3.17 9.10
CA PHE A 274 15.00 -3.79 10.37
C PHE A 274 14.03 -4.91 10.77
N TYR A 275 12.72 -4.66 10.70
CA TYR A 275 11.69 -5.63 11.07
C TYR A 275 11.77 -6.92 10.26
N GLU A 276 11.99 -6.83 8.95
CA GLU A 276 12.16 -7.99 8.07
C GLU A 276 13.40 -8.83 8.46
N ALA A 277 14.52 -8.18 8.79
CA ALA A 277 15.72 -8.85 9.27
C ALA A 277 15.55 -9.44 10.68
N TRP A 278 14.88 -8.68 11.55
CA TRP A 278 14.62 -9.06 12.93
C TRP A 278 13.76 -10.31 13.07
N GLN A 279 12.69 -10.43 12.27
CA GLN A 279 11.80 -11.61 12.30
C GLN A 279 12.56 -12.92 12.15
N LEU A 280 13.57 -12.96 11.27
CA LEU A 280 14.37 -14.15 11.05
C LEU A 280 15.29 -14.44 12.25
N SER A 281 15.97 -13.40 12.75
CA SER A 281 16.92 -13.54 13.86
C SER A 281 16.22 -13.88 15.18
N ALA A 282 15.03 -13.32 15.42
CA ALA A 282 14.27 -13.56 16.64
C ALA A 282 13.77 -15.00 16.80
N VAL A 283 13.56 -15.71 15.67
CA VAL A 283 13.11 -17.10 15.67
C VAL A 283 14.29 -18.07 15.81
N THR A 284 15.48 -17.69 15.31
CA THR A 284 16.66 -18.57 15.26
C THR A 284 17.53 -18.51 16.50
N GLU A 285 17.40 -17.47 17.34
CA GLU A 285 18.18 -17.33 18.56
C GLU A 285 17.58 -18.14 19.71
N GLU A 286 18.33 -19.12 20.20
CA GLU A 286 17.93 -20.02 21.28
C GLU A 286 18.65 -19.74 22.60
N THR A 287 19.83 -19.09 22.57
CA THR A 287 20.67 -18.84 23.74
C THR A 287 20.64 -17.37 24.15
N ASP A 288 20.42 -17.11 25.45
CA ASP A 288 20.48 -15.76 26.08
C ASP A 288 19.58 -14.70 25.39
N ARG A 289 18.34 -15.09 25.11
CA ARG A 289 17.34 -14.29 24.39
C ARG A 289 17.14 -12.87 24.99
N GLU A 290 17.07 -12.78 26.31
CA GLU A 290 16.83 -11.48 26.99
C GLU A 290 17.96 -10.48 26.75
N ALA A 291 19.19 -10.90 26.94
CA ALA A 291 20.36 -10.04 26.73
C ALA A 291 20.50 -9.66 25.24
N PHE A 292 20.29 -10.62 24.34
CA PHE A 292 20.30 -10.38 22.90
C PHE A 292 19.22 -9.36 22.48
N PHE A 293 17.96 -9.58 22.89
CA PHE A 293 16.84 -8.68 22.56
C PHE A 293 17.03 -7.28 23.14
N SER A 294 17.48 -7.16 24.39
CA SER A 294 17.77 -5.89 25.04
C SER A 294 18.86 -5.12 24.30
N LYS A 295 19.95 -5.79 23.91
CA LYS A 295 21.06 -5.17 23.18
C LYS A 295 20.60 -4.68 21.81
N ILE A 296 19.90 -5.51 21.04
CA ILE A 296 19.41 -5.14 19.71
C ILE A 296 18.38 -4.00 19.79
N PHE A 297 17.44 -4.07 20.75
CA PHE A 297 16.46 -2.98 20.94
C PHE A 297 17.14 -1.65 21.28
N ARG A 298 18.16 -1.66 22.14
CA ARG A 298 18.92 -0.44 22.48
C ARG A 298 19.60 0.17 21.27
N VAL A 299 20.29 -0.66 20.47
CA VAL A 299 20.96 -0.19 19.24
C VAL A 299 19.94 0.36 18.26
N TYR A 300 18.87 -0.38 17.99
CA TYR A 300 17.80 0.02 17.09
C TYR A 300 17.15 1.35 17.50
N ALA A 301 16.77 1.47 18.79
CA ALA A 301 16.19 2.69 19.32
C ALA A 301 17.18 3.88 19.21
N SER A 302 18.46 3.66 19.56
CA SER A 302 19.48 4.71 19.43
C SER A 302 19.65 5.19 17.99
N VAL A 303 19.72 4.28 17.03
CA VAL A 303 19.82 4.63 15.60
C VAL A 303 18.59 5.41 15.15
N LEU A 304 17.39 4.96 15.51
CA LEU A 304 16.15 5.67 15.14
C LEU A 304 16.09 7.07 15.76
N PHE A 305 16.44 7.23 17.04
CA PHE A 305 16.48 8.56 17.69
C PHE A 305 17.50 9.49 17.03
N CYS A 306 18.69 8.99 16.69
CA CYS A 306 19.68 9.78 15.94
C CYS A 306 19.15 10.19 14.55
N CYS A 307 18.48 9.27 13.83
CA CYS A 307 17.87 9.57 12.53
C CYS A 307 16.77 10.63 12.66
N VAL A 308 15.88 10.51 13.66
CA VAL A 308 14.82 11.50 13.91
C VAL A 308 15.42 12.86 14.22
N ALA A 309 16.38 12.92 15.14
CA ALA A 309 17.07 14.18 15.47
C ALA A 309 17.74 14.81 14.25
N GLY A 310 18.41 14.00 13.42
CA GLY A 310 19.02 14.45 12.17
C GLY A 310 17.98 14.98 11.16
N ILE A 311 16.84 14.31 11.02
CA ILE A 311 15.75 14.76 10.14
C ILE A 311 15.19 16.09 10.63
N ILE A 312 14.90 16.24 11.93
CA ILE A 312 14.39 17.50 12.49
C ILE A 312 15.40 18.65 12.28
N MET A 313 16.68 18.39 12.52
CA MET A 313 17.74 19.40 12.35
C MET A 313 17.91 19.83 10.89
N LEU A 314 17.72 18.91 9.94
CA LEU A 314 17.95 19.14 8.51
C LEU A 314 16.65 19.33 7.71
N CYS A 315 15.47 19.33 8.35
CA CYS A 315 14.17 19.33 7.66
C CYS A 315 14.04 20.46 6.63
N GLN A 316 14.43 21.67 6.95
CA GLN A 316 14.39 22.80 6.02
C GLN A 316 15.30 22.59 4.80
N LEU A 317 16.50 22.01 5.00
CA LEU A 317 17.40 21.70 3.91
C LEU A 317 16.85 20.57 3.02
N LEU A 318 16.33 19.53 3.64
CA LEU A 318 15.77 18.37 2.96
C LEU A 318 14.50 18.72 2.17
N MET A 319 13.67 19.62 2.68
CA MET A 319 12.47 20.07 1.97
C MET A 319 12.75 20.94 0.74
N ARG A 320 13.98 21.41 0.52
CA ARG A 320 14.38 22.08 -0.72
C ARG A 320 14.37 21.18 -1.96
N VAL A 321 14.25 19.87 -1.78
CA VAL A 321 14.06 18.90 -2.88
C VAL A 321 12.67 19.04 -3.52
N PHE A 322 11.70 19.62 -2.79
CA PHE A 322 10.36 19.92 -3.30
C PHE A 322 10.33 21.27 -4.03
N LYS A 323 9.31 21.47 -4.87
CA LYS A 323 9.02 22.76 -5.49
C LYS A 323 8.86 23.85 -4.42
N ALA A 324 9.29 25.07 -4.70
CA ALA A 324 9.34 26.16 -3.72
C ALA A 324 8.01 26.43 -2.99
N GLU A 325 6.87 26.18 -3.64
CA GLU A 325 5.52 26.32 -3.06
C GLU A 325 5.26 25.37 -1.88
N TYR A 326 6.04 24.29 -1.76
CA TYR A 326 5.95 23.30 -0.69
C TYR A 326 6.99 23.51 0.41
N PHE A 327 7.76 24.59 0.37
CA PHE A 327 8.83 24.80 1.34
C PHE A 327 8.30 24.82 2.78
N ASP A 328 7.16 25.47 3.00
CA ASP A 328 6.54 25.59 4.35
C ASP A 328 6.09 24.22 4.92
N ALA A 329 6.12 23.15 4.14
CA ALA A 329 5.83 21.80 4.62
C ALA A 329 6.82 21.30 5.69
N TRP A 330 8.00 21.92 5.83
CA TRP A 330 8.95 21.61 6.91
C TRP A 330 8.34 21.79 8.30
N THR A 331 7.31 22.63 8.44
CA THR A 331 6.61 22.87 9.71
C THR A 331 5.76 21.67 10.16
N PHE A 332 5.49 20.74 9.28
CA PHE A 332 4.73 19.50 9.53
C PHE A 332 5.63 18.27 9.73
N VAL A 333 6.94 18.42 9.70
CA VAL A 333 7.91 17.36 9.95
C VAL A 333 8.17 17.19 11.43
#